data_4dad15d9a03f7e3628e635885e3e8a39
#
_entry.id   4dad15d9a03f7e3628e635885e3e8a39
#
_cell.length_a   1.000
_cell.length_b   1.000
_cell.length_c   1.000
_cell.angle_alpha   90.00
_cell.angle_beta   90.00
_cell.angle_gamma   90.00
#
_symmetry.space_group_name_H-M   'P 1'
#
loop_
_entity.id
_entity.type
_entity.pdbx_description
1 polymer ?
#
loop_
_entity_poly.entity_id
_entity_poly.type
_entity_poly.pdbx_seq_one_letter_code
_entity_poly.pdbx_strand_id
1 'polypeptide(L)'
;MGIPTLIHEQNAVPGVTSKMLSKYVDRVMISFENAREAFDCAPEKLVLTGNPVSEKMLSSDKAEMRRMLGIPENAVVVLSAGGSLGAKRVNEAVYELIRDYTSKAEGVYHFHATGRGGYEEQAALYRTCGFTDIDSETLKKGNVTVKKYIYNMPELLASADIVVCRAGAMTLA
;
A
#
# COMPACT_ATOMS: atom_id res chain seq x y z
N MET A 1 0.80 38.90 -12.41
CA MET A 1 1.40 38.04 -11.36
C MET A 1 1.04 36.61 -11.69
N GLY A 2 2.02 35.73 -11.94
CA GLY A 2 1.79 34.32 -12.16
C GLY A 2 1.62 33.57 -10.82
N ILE A 3 0.82 32.52 -10.80
CA ILE A 3 0.72 31.62 -9.65
C ILE A 3 1.92 30.66 -9.75
N PRO A 4 2.76 30.52 -8.68
CA PRO A 4 3.85 29.55 -8.68
C PRO A 4 3.32 28.12 -8.85
N THR A 5 3.99 27.35 -9.70
CA THR A 5 3.58 25.99 -10.08
C THR A 5 4.66 24.96 -9.75
N LEU A 6 4.24 23.79 -9.30
CA LEU A 6 5.14 22.68 -9.06
C LEU A 6 4.48 21.34 -9.46
N ILE A 7 5.31 20.36 -9.77
CA ILE A 7 4.91 18.96 -9.92
C ILE A 7 5.80 18.08 -9.04
N HIS A 8 5.30 16.89 -8.68
CA HIS A 8 6.05 15.88 -7.95
C HIS A 8 6.08 14.57 -8.74
N GLU A 9 7.28 14.07 -9.03
CA GLU A 9 7.51 12.78 -9.65
C GLU A 9 7.92 11.74 -8.60
N GLN A 10 7.08 10.73 -8.42
CA GLN A 10 7.22 9.72 -7.40
C GLN A 10 8.05 8.51 -7.84
N ASN A 11 8.25 8.35 -9.15
CA ASN A 11 8.91 7.18 -9.72
C ASN A 11 10.39 7.45 -10.02
N ALA A 12 11.21 6.40 -9.92
CA ALA A 12 12.61 6.45 -10.33
C ALA A 12 12.77 6.67 -11.85
N VAL A 13 11.76 6.25 -12.63
CA VAL A 13 11.67 6.53 -14.08
C VAL A 13 10.48 7.46 -14.30
N PRO A 14 10.73 8.75 -14.60
CA PRO A 14 9.67 9.75 -14.76
C PRO A 14 8.69 9.42 -15.90
N GLY A 15 7.41 9.66 -15.61
CA GLY A 15 6.34 9.52 -16.59
C GLY A 15 6.41 10.61 -17.68
N VAL A 16 5.79 10.33 -18.83
CA VAL A 16 5.76 11.27 -19.98
C VAL A 16 5.14 12.62 -19.58
N THR A 17 4.06 12.59 -18.80
CA THR A 17 3.39 13.81 -18.34
C THR A 17 4.31 14.67 -17.48
N SER A 18 5.04 14.08 -16.53
CA SER A 18 6.00 14.80 -15.69
C SER A 18 7.11 15.43 -16.52
N LYS A 19 7.65 14.70 -17.51
CA LYS A 19 8.67 15.22 -18.43
C LYS A 19 8.16 16.40 -19.26
N MET A 20 6.94 16.31 -19.77
CA MET A 20 6.36 17.41 -20.55
C MET A 20 6.12 18.66 -19.67
N LEU A 21 5.54 18.49 -18.50
CA LEU A 21 5.19 19.59 -17.60
C LEU A 21 6.42 20.26 -16.98
N SER A 22 7.54 19.54 -16.82
CA SER A 22 8.78 20.09 -16.26
C SER A 22 9.30 21.34 -16.97
N LYS A 23 9.00 21.48 -18.27
CA LYS A 23 9.38 22.63 -19.09
C LYS A 23 8.63 23.91 -18.69
N TYR A 24 7.42 23.77 -18.16
CA TYR A 24 6.48 24.88 -17.91
C TYR A 24 6.37 25.28 -16.46
N VAL A 25 6.56 24.34 -15.52
CA VAL A 25 6.44 24.60 -14.07
C VAL A 25 7.68 25.28 -13.50
N ASP A 26 7.51 25.94 -12.35
CA ASP A 26 8.61 26.62 -11.64
C ASP A 26 9.52 25.64 -10.90
N ARG A 27 8.97 24.52 -10.39
CA ARG A 27 9.73 23.48 -9.67
C ARG A 27 9.22 22.08 -10.01
N VAL A 28 10.15 21.14 -10.02
CA VAL A 28 9.91 19.69 -10.15
C VAL A 28 10.51 19.00 -8.93
N MET A 29 9.67 18.48 -8.06
CA MET A 29 10.10 17.66 -6.94
C MET A 29 10.31 16.24 -7.44
N ILE A 30 11.45 15.63 -7.13
CA ILE A 30 11.77 14.24 -7.51
C ILE A 30 12.02 13.40 -6.26
N SER A 31 11.62 12.13 -6.33
CA SER A 31 11.79 11.20 -5.21
C SER A 31 13.11 10.43 -5.26
N PHE A 32 13.71 10.33 -6.43
CA PHE A 32 14.95 9.57 -6.65
C PHE A 32 15.94 10.42 -7.46
N GLU A 33 17.20 10.44 -7.03
CA GLU A 33 18.24 11.26 -7.70
C GLU A 33 18.45 10.85 -9.17
N ASN A 34 18.40 9.55 -9.48
CA ASN A 34 18.53 9.04 -10.84
C ASN A 34 17.42 9.51 -11.80
N ALA A 35 16.27 9.96 -11.27
CA ALA A 35 15.21 10.55 -12.08
C ALA A 35 15.64 11.86 -12.76
N ARG A 36 16.61 12.57 -12.17
CA ARG A 36 17.10 13.87 -12.64
C ARG A 36 17.55 13.86 -14.12
N GLU A 37 18.25 12.83 -14.51
CA GLU A 37 18.81 12.69 -15.86
C GLU A 37 17.74 12.53 -16.95
N ALA A 38 16.52 12.16 -16.56
CA ALA A 38 15.43 11.94 -17.50
C ALA A 38 14.60 13.21 -17.80
N PHE A 39 14.90 14.35 -17.13
CA PHE A 39 14.21 15.61 -17.33
C PHE A 39 15.02 16.54 -18.24
N ASP A 40 14.34 17.09 -19.27
CA ASP A 40 14.87 18.12 -20.17
C ASP A 40 14.38 19.51 -19.72
N CYS A 41 14.90 19.99 -18.58
CA CYS A 41 14.62 21.30 -18.02
C CYS A 41 15.85 21.83 -17.27
N ALA A 42 15.82 23.12 -16.87
CA ALA A 42 16.89 23.75 -16.13
C ALA A 42 17.14 22.99 -14.79
N PRO A 43 18.40 22.61 -14.48
CA PRO A 43 18.72 21.77 -13.32
C PRO A 43 18.25 22.36 -11.97
N GLU A 44 18.22 23.68 -11.85
CA GLU A 44 17.78 24.40 -10.67
C GLU A 44 16.27 24.27 -10.38
N LYS A 45 15.49 23.81 -11.35
CA LYS A 45 14.07 23.45 -11.13
C LYS A 45 13.91 22.13 -10.38
N LEU A 46 14.89 21.22 -10.46
CA LEU A 46 14.83 19.87 -9.92
C LEU A 46 15.25 19.85 -8.44
N VAL A 47 14.32 19.49 -7.56
CA VAL A 47 14.54 19.41 -6.12
C VAL A 47 14.30 17.99 -5.64
N LEU A 48 15.32 17.37 -5.04
CA LEU A 48 15.19 16.05 -4.41
C LEU A 48 14.44 16.20 -3.08
N THR A 49 13.25 15.63 -2.98
CA THR A 49 12.40 15.69 -1.79
C THR A 49 12.09 14.33 -1.19
N GLY A 50 12.29 13.26 -1.93
CA GLY A 50 11.76 11.95 -1.58
C GLY A 50 10.25 11.86 -1.80
N ASN A 51 9.67 10.68 -1.53
CA ASN A 51 8.23 10.48 -1.50
C ASN A 51 7.64 10.94 -0.16
N PRO A 52 6.45 11.56 -0.15
CA PRO A 52 5.80 11.96 1.09
C PRO A 52 5.37 10.72 1.88
N VAL A 53 5.90 10.56 3.07
CA VAL A 53 5.54 9.51 4.02
C VAL A 53 4.87 10.15 5.22
N SER A 54 3.81 9.52 5.74
CA SER A 54 3.12 10.02 6.93
C SER A 54 4.04 9.90 8.16
N GLU A 55 4.14 10.96 8.96
CA GLU A 55 4.86 10.94 10.23
C GLU A 55 4.39 9.80 11.14
N LYS A 56 3.10 9.48 11.11
CA LYS A 56 2.52 8.36 11.83
C LYS A 56 3.10 7.00 11.42
N MET A 57 3.48 6.83 10.15
CA MET A 57 4.15 5.59 9.69
C MET A 57 5.56 5.47 10.25
N LEU A 58 6.25 6.60 10.42
CA LEU A 58 7.64 6.64 10.91
C LEU A 58 7.74 6.50 12.44
N SER A 59 6.71 6.93 13.18
CA SER A 59 6.71 6.98 14.64
C SER A 59 5.96 5.84 15.32
N SER A 60 5.27 4.97 14.57
CA SER A 60 4.46 3.89 15.16
C SER A 60 5.32 2.77 15.73
N ASP A 61 5.11 2.43 17.00
CA ASP A 61 5.74 1.28 17.67
C ASP A 61 4.99 -0.02 17.39
N LYS A 62 5.71 -1.08 17.03
CA LYS A 62 5.14 -2.39 16.66
C LYS A 62 4.34 -3.03 17.79
N ALA A 63 4.86 -3.03 19.02
CA ALA A 63 4.21 -3.67 20.15
C ALA A 63 2.96 -2.89 20.57
N GLU A 64 3.00 -1.56 20.49
CA GLU A 64 1.84 -0.71 20.74
C GLU A 64 0.75 -0.95 19.71
N MET A 65 1.08 -0.97 18.42
CA MET A 65 0.10 -1.20 17.35
C MET A 65 -0.53 -2.59 17.45
N ARG A 66 0.24 -3.63 17.75
CA ARG A 66 -0.30 -4.98 17.99
C ARG A 66 -1.28 -5.01 19.15
N ARG A 67 -0.95 -4.36 20.26
CA ARG A 67 -1.83 -4.26 21.43
C ARG A 67 -3.14 -3.54 21.10
N MET A 68 -3.07 -2.42 20.35
CA MET A 68 -4.25 -1.69 19.88
C MET A 68 -5.14 -2.51 18.95
N LEU A 69 -4.54 -3.35 18.12
CA LEU A 69 -5.24 -4.23 17.17
C LEU A 69 -5.70 -5.56 17.80
N GLY A 70 -5.40 -5.81 19.08
CA GLY A 70 -5.71 -7.06 19.75
C GLY A 70 -4.93 -8.26 19.24
N ILE A 71 -3.72 -8.05 18.70
CA ILE A 71 -2.85 -9.08 18.13
C ILE A 71 -1.84 -9.51 19.22
N PRO A 72 -1.71 -10.82 19.51
CA PRO A 72 -0.70 -11.31 20.43
C PRO A 72 0.71 -10.95 19.99
N GLU A 73 1.59 -10.68 20.95
CA GLU A 73 2.96 -10.23 20.68
C GLU A 73 3.78 -11.26 19.88
N ASN A 74 3.55 -12.55 20.16
CA ASN A 74 4.22 -13.68 19.49
C ASN A 74 3.55 -14.13 18.18
N ALA A 75 2.49 -13.45 17.73
CA ALA A 75 1.83 -13.78 16.46
C ALA A 75 2.67 -13.35 15.27
N VAL A 76 2.54 -14.08 14.16
CA VAL A 76 3.05 -13.65 12.84
C VAL A 76 1.96 -12.84 12.15
N VAL A 77 2.28 -11.61 11.78
CA VAL A 77 1.34 -10.69 11.11
C VAL A 77 1.72 -10.52 9.65
N VAL A 78 0.81 -10.93 8.78
CA VAL A 78 0.92 -10.77 7.32
C VAL A 78 -0.01 -9.65 6.87
N LEU A 79 0.52 -8.69 6.13
CA LEU A 79 -0.25 -7.64 5.47
C LEU A 79 -0.11 -7.79 3.96
N SER A 80 -1.21 -7.83 3.23
CA SER A 80 -1.16 -7.94 1.77
C SER A 80 -2.08 -6.91 1.08
N ALA A 81 -1.57 -6.26 0.02
CA ALA A 81 -2.31 -5.25 -0.72
C ALA A 81 -1.77 -5.06 -2.14
N GLY A 82 -2.66 -4.94 -3.11
CA GLY A 82 -2.34 -4.68 -4.51
C GLY A 82 -2.39 -3.19 -4.92
N GLY A 83 -2.54 -2.28 -3.94
CA GLY A 83 -2.77 -0.85 -4.14
C GLY A 83 -4.24 -0.46 -4.01
N SER A 84 -4.57 0.84 -4.09
CA SER A 84 -5.90 1.39 -3.80
C SER A 84 -7.04 0.87 -4.70
N LEU A 85 -6.72 0.58 -5.95
CA LEU A 85 -7.68 -0.01 -6.90
C LEU A 85 -7.67 -1.54 -6.87
N GLY A 86 -6.63 -2.13 -6.25
CA GLY A 86 -6.37 -3.55 -6.28
C GLY A 86 -5.53 -3.97 -7.49
N ALA A 87 -5.04 -5.21 -7.45
CA ALA A 87 -4.33 -5.84 -8.55
C ALA A 87 -4.77 -7.31 -8.66
N LYS A 88 -5.41 -7.65 -9.77
CA LYS A 88 -6.04 -8.96 -9.96
C LYS A 88 -5.10 -10.13 -9.62
N ARG A 89 -3.89 -10.14 -10.17
CA ARG A 89 -2.90 -11.22 -9.91
C ARG A 89 -2.45 -11.30 -8.45
N VAL A 90 -2.34 -10.14 -7.76
CA VAL A 90 -2.02 -10.14 -6.32
C VAL A 90 -3.18 -10.73 -5.53
N ASN A 91 -4.41 -10.32 -5.84
CA ASN A 91 -5.59 -10.83 -5.18
C ASN A 91 -5.76 -12.35 -5.38
N GLU A 92 -5.53 -12.86 -6.59
CA GLU A 92 -5.57 -14.29 -6.91
C GLU A 92 -4.53 -15.08 -6.10
N ALA A 93 -3.27 -14.65 -6.11
CA ALA A 93 -2.19 -15.30 -5.37
C ALA A 93 -2.41 -15.24 -3.85
N VAL A 94 -2.88 -14.10 -3.33
CA VAL A 94 -3.17 -13.95 -1.90
C VAL A 94 -4.40 -14.77 -1.50
N TYR A 95 -5.42 -14.87 -2.36
CA TYR A 95 -6.56 -15.76 -2.11
C TYR A 95 -6.10 -17.22 -1.92
N GLU A 96 -5.23 -17.73 -2.81
CA GLU A 96 -4.66 -19.09 -2.68
C GLU A 96 -3.85 -19.24 -1.39
N LEU A 97 -3.01 -18.25 -1.07
CA LEU A 97 -2.22 -18.22 0.18
C LEU A 97 -3.12 -18.26 1.43
N ILE A 98 -4.20 -17.49 1.44
CA ILE A 98 -5.15 -17.45 2.55
C ILE A 98 -5.92 -18.78 2.64
N ARG A 99 -6.47 -19.25 1.52
CA ARG A 99 -7.26 -20.51 1.46
C ARG A 99 -6.45 -21.71 1.93
N ASP A 100 -5.21 -21.82 1.49
CA ASP A 100 -4.43 -23.05 1.67
C ASP A 100 -3.54 -23.02 2.93
N TYR A 101 -3.14 -21.86 3.39
CA TYR A 101 -2.16 -21.72 4.48
C TYR A 101 -2.64 -20.81 5.63
N THR A 102 -2.73 -19.49 5.43
CA THR A 102 -2.84 -18.57 6.57
C THR A 102 -4.15 -18.67 7.33
N SER A 103 -5.26 -19.05 6.68
CA SER A 103 -6.54 -19.27 7.36
C SER A 103 -6.60 -20.56 8.20
N LYS A 104 -5.58 -21.42 8.09
CA LYS A 104 -5.46 -22.68 8.82
C LYS A 104 -4.33 -22.65 9.85
N ALA A 105 -3.45 -21.68 9.77
CA ALA A 105 -2.29 -21.58 10.63
C ALA A 105 -2.62 -20.92 11.96
N GLU A 106 -2.29 -21.58 13.07
CA GLU A 106 -2.39 -21.00 14.40
C GLU A 106 -1.34 -19.90 14.59
N GLY A 107 -1.70 -18.83 15.31
CA GLY A 107 -0.81 -17.70 15.59
C GLY A 107 -0.48 -16.81 14.39
N VAL A 108 -1.08 -17.03 13.22
CA VAL A 108 -0.94 -16.16 12.05
C VAL A 108 -2.14 -15.24 11.94
N TYR A 109 -1.89 -13.95 11.86
CA TYR A 109 -2.88 -12.90 11.57
C TYR A 109 -2.63 -12.39 10.15
N HIS A 110 -3.63 -12.44 9.29
CA HIS A 110 -3.49 -11.96 7.93
C HIS A 110 -4.53 -10.89 7.61
N PHE A 111 -4.06 -9.70 7.22
CA PHE A 111 -4.88 -8.60 6.75
C PHE A 111 -4.67 -8.42 5.25
N HIS A 112 -5.73 -8.54 4.46
CA HIS A 112 -5.69 -8.40 3.02
C HIS A 112 -6.59 -7.26 2.54
N ALA A 113 -6.04 -6.34 1.72
CA ALA A 113 -6.82 -5.34 1.00
C ALA A 113 -6.94 -5.74 -0.47
N THR A 114 -8.16 -6.06 -0.92
CA THR A 114 -8.43 -6.41 -2.33
C THR A 114 -8.37 -5.23 -3.27
N GLY A 115 -8.55 -4.01 -2.74
CA GLY A 115 -8.74 -2.79 -3.49
C GLY A 115 -10.20 -2.58 -3.91
N ARG A 116 -10.52 -1.33 -4.23
CA ARG A 116 -11.91 -0.92 -4.52
C ARG A 116 -12.50 -1.57 -5.77
N GLY A 117 -11.68 -1.87 -6.79
CA GLY A 117 -12.13 -2.43 -8.05
C GLY A 117 -12.34 -3.94 -8.08
N GLY A 118 -11.78 -4.67 -7.09
CA GLY A 118 -11.81 -6.14 -7.08
C GLY A 118 -12.60 -6.78 -5.94
N TYR A 119 -13.18 -5.97 -5.04
CA TYR A 119 -13.73 -6.47 -3.79
C TYR A 119 -14.89 -7.46 -3.97
N GLU A 120 -15.89 -7.14 -4.77
CA GLU A 120 -17.11 -7.98 -4.90
C GLU A 120 -16.80 -9.38 -5.46
N GLU A 121 -15.93 -9.43 -6.49
CA GLU A 121 -15.48 -10.70 -7.06
C GLU A 121 -14.72 -11.53 -6.03
N GLN A 122 -13.78 -10.90 -5.32
CA GLN A 122 -12.98 -11.56 -4.28
C GLN A 122 -13.83 -11.97 -3.08
N ALA A 123 -14.74 -11.11 -2.62
CA ALA A 123 -15.63 -11.40 -1.50
C ALA A 123 -16.49 -12.65 -1.77
N ALA A 124 -17.00 -12.81 -3.00
CA ALA A 124 -17.74 -14.01 -3.39
C ALA A 124 -16.88 -15.27 -3.22
N LEU A 125 -15.60 -15.25 -3.64
CA LEU A 125 -14.67 -16.37 -3.47
C LEU A 125 -14.38 -16.67 -2.00
N TYR A 126 -14.12 -15.64 -1.19
CA TYR A 126 -13.84 -15.82 0.25
C TYR A 126 -15.04 -16.41 1.00
N ARG A 127 -16.27 -16.02 0.65
CA ARG A 127 -17.49 -16.60 1.24
C ARG A 127 -17.58 -18.11 0.97
N THR A 128 -17.18 -18.59 -0.21
CA THR A 128 -17.14 -20.05 -0.49
C THR A 128 -16.15 -20.81 0.40
N CYS A 129 -15.15 -20.10 0.94
CA CYS A 129 -14.15 -20.66 1.88
C CYS A 129 -14.54 -20.48 3.37
N GLY A 130 -15.77 -20.07 3.66
CA GLY A 130 -16.30 -19.94 5.02
C GLY A 130 -15.92 -18.63 5.72
N PHE A 131 -15.62 -17.57 4.94
CA PHE A 131 -15.54 -16.20 5.49
C PHE A 131 -16.93 -15.63 5.68
N THR A 132 -17.12 -14.87 6.74
CA THR A 132 -18.38 -14.19 7.08
C THR A 132 -18.21 -12.68 6.97
N ASP A 133 -19.29 -12.01 6.54
CA ASP A 133 -19.32 -10.55 6.47
C ASP A 133 -19.36 -9.98 7.89
N ILE A 134 -18.46 -9.05 8.18
CA ILE A 134 -18.46 -8.24 9.41
C ILE A 134 -19.20 -6.92 9.15
N ASP A 135 -18.99 -6.37 7.98
CA ASP A 135 -19.70 -5.21 7.44
C ASP A 135 -19.71 -5.27 5.89
N SER A 136 -20.20 -4.22 5.22
CA SER A 136 -20.31 -4.16 3.75
C SER A 136 -18.98 -4.22 3.00
N GLU A 137 -17.85 -4.01 3.68
CA GLU A 137 -16.51 -3.92 3.08
C GLU A 137 -15.47 -4.82 3.76
N THR A 138 -15.90 -5.69 4.71
CA THR A 138 -15.01 -6.50 5.53
C THR A 138 -15.53 -7.93 5.69
N LEU A 139 -14.69 -8.89 5.39
CA LEU A 139 -14.89 -10.32 5.63
C LEU A 139 -13.89 -10.83 6.65
N LYS A 140 -14.28 -11.81 7.48
CA LYS A 140 -13.39 -12.40 8.47
C LYS A 140 -13.59 -13.91 8.58
N LYS A 141 -12.47 -14.62 8.85
CA LYS A 141 -12.45 -16.01 9.25
C LYS A 141 -11.27 -16.23 10.21
N GLY A 142 -11.55 -16.55 11.47
CA GLY A 142 -10.51 -16.67 12.50
C GLY A 142 -9.67 -15.38 12.60
N ASN A 143 -8.37 -15.52 12.42
CA ASN A 143 -7.40 -14.42 12.47
C ASN A 143 -7.16 -13.73 11.10
N VAL A 144 -7.90 -14.12 10.06
CA VAL A 144 -7.78 -13.54 8.73
C VAL A 144 -8.90 -12.54 8.48
N THR A 145 -8.52 -11.34 8.09
CA THR A 145 -9.44 -10.24 7.75
C THR A 145 -9.19 -9.80 6.31
N VAL A 146 -10.23 -9.84 5.49
CA VAL A 146 -10.20 -9.36 4.09
C VAL A 146 -11.04 -8.10 4.00
N LYS A 147 -10.45 -7.03 3.50
CA LYS A 147 -11.09 -5.71 3.36
C LYS A 147 -11.07 -5.23 1.92
N LYS A 148 -12.07 -4.48 1.55
CA LYS A 148 -12.08 -3.70 0.30
C LYS A 148 -10.96 -2.67 0.29
N TYR A 149 -10.81 -1.95 1.41
CA TYR A 149 -9.77 -0.94 1.60
C TYR A 149 -9.33 -0.88 3.06
N ILE A 150 -8.03 -0.65 3.28
CA ILE A 150 -7.45 -0.48 4.63
C ILE A 150 -7.20 1.01 4.88
N TYR A 151 -7.98 1.61 5.78
CA TYR A 151 -7.85 3.02 6.16
C TYR A 151 -6.76 3.25 7.22
N ASN A 152 -6.54 2.27 8.08
CA ASN A 152 -5.51 2.29 9.12
C ASN A 152 -4.22 1.57 8.66
N MET A 153 -3.77 1.88 7.44
CA MET A 153 -2.56 1.27 6.86
C MET A 153 -1.30 1.50 7.70
N PRO A 154 -1.04 2.70 8.28
CA PRO A 154 0.13 2.91 9.13
C PRO A 154 0.21 1.94 10.31
N GLU A 155 -0.89 1.73 11.01
CA GLU A 155 -0.97 0.84 12.16
C GLU A 155 -0.73 -0.62 11.77
N LEU A 156 -1.31 -1.07 10.66
CA LEU A 156 -1.13 -2.43 10.17
C LEU A 156 0.28 -2.66 9.63
N LEU A 157 0.87 -1.70 8.93
CA LEU A 157 2.26 -1.77 8.47
C LEU A 157 3.23 -1.86 9.66
N ALA A 158 3.06 -1.02 10.68
CA ALA A 158 3.89 -1.06 11.88
C ALA A 158 3.76 -2.39 12.64
N SER A 159 2.57 -3.02 12.63
CA SER A 159 2.32 -4.31 13.29
C SER A 159 2.85 -5.52 12.50
N ALA A 160 3.10 -5.38 11.19
CA ALA A 160 3.39 -6.49 10.29
C ALA A 160 4.80 -7.05 10.46
N ASP A 161 4.93 -8.37 10.23
CA ASP A 161 6.20 -9.07 10.05
C ASP A 161 6.50 -9.26 8.57
N ILE A 162 5.46 -9.47 7.77
CA ILE A 162 5.57 -9.74 6.34
C ILE A 162 4.57 -8.84 5.60
N VAL A 163 5.07 -8.16 4.57
CA VAL A 163 4.23 -7.36 3.67
C VAL A 163 4.30 -7.93 2.26
N VAL A 164 3.15 -8.30 1.70
CA VAL A 164 2.99 -8.76 0.32
C VAL A 164 2.32 -7.66 -0.49
N CYS A 165 3.06 -7.03 -1.38
CA CYS A 165 2.57 -5.88 -2.14
C CYS A 165 3.18 -5.82 -3.55
N ARG A 166 2.70 -4.87 -4.36
CA ARG A 166 3.39 -4.48 -5.59
C ARG A 166 4.53 -3.53 -5.24
N ALA A 167 5.65 -3.67 -5.95
CA ALA A 167 6.79 -2.75 -5.85
C ALA A 167 6.49 -1.38 -6.49
N GLY A 168 5.44 -0.71 -6.01
CA GLY A 168 5.11 0.66 -6.42
C GLY A 168 5.98 1.68 -5.69
N ALA A 169 6.25 2.83 -6.33
CA ALA A 169 7.12 3.87 -5.78
C ALA A 169 6.68 4.35 -4.38
N MET A 170 5.36 4.50 -4.17
CA MET A 170 4.81 4.90 -2.86
C MET A 170 4.77 3.78 -1.81
N THR A 171 4.95 2.52 -2.24
CA THR A 171 4.98 1.38 -1.31
C THR A 171 6.38 1.12 -0.78
N LEU A 172 7.40 1.52 -1.55
CA LEU A 172 8.83 1.34 -1.23
C LEU A 172 9.45 2.60 -0.61
N ALA A 173 8.67 3.65 -0.39
CA ALA A 173 9.10 4.92 0.19
C ALA A 173 9.34 4.84 1.70
#